data_67f8a489b81754ebe3190bf63f33c36e
#
_entry.id   67f8a489b81754ebe3190bf63f33c36e
#
_cell.length_a   1.000
_cell.length_b   1.000
_cell.length_c   1.000
_cell.angle_alpha   90.00
_cell.angle_beta   90.00
_cell.angle_gamma   90.00
#
_symmetry.space_group_name_H-M   'P 1'
#
loop_
_entity.id
_entity.type
_entity.pdbx_description
1 polymer ?
#
loop_
_entity_poly.entity_id
_entity_poly.type
_entity_poly.pdbx_seq_one_letter_code
_entity_poly.pdbx_strand_id
1 'polypeptide(L)'
;FRAKTESGFFTSTDTLEYTHYGPILERRGTYAYTLKIAGWDDVLALHQWYRMNKARNLSEFKEAMKMIAIPMFNCVYADVQGNIFYLYNGKVARKSEQYDWQQIIPGGTQATEWQDYLTLNELPQALNPVSQFVQNCNSTPFQTTFDGNPDPNKFPPYLVGEGMNTRGERSLQILEADDSITLEEFKQMAFDNYVLLAERAKPDLIKAFFDLPEAERQKYPRVAEALDIIDKWDNQASKDSIAMLLFHYWAQIYRSTVKSDDPIKALEALKKTIDELEKQHGTFKAKWGDIHRIKRGDKEYALDGGPGDYGILHVIGSHHQNGKWYAHGGHSYV
;
A
#
# COMPACT_ATOMS: atom_id res chain seq x y z
N PHE A 1 12.74 6.89 -31.31
CA PHE A 1 11.26 6.93 -31.21
C PHE A 1 10.71 8.09 -32.03
N ARG A 2 9.43 8.01 -32.33
CA ARG A 2 8.72 9.02 -33.12
C ARG A 2 7.44 9.41 -32.37
N ALA A 3 7.34 10.67 -32.00
CA ALA A 3 6.20 11.22 -31.28
C ALA A 3 5.42 12.22 -32.16
N LYS A 4 4.09 12.18 -32.10
CA LYS A 4 3.22 13.14 -32.79
C LYS A 4 3.14 14.41 -31.94
N THR A 5 3.33 15.57 -32.59
CA THR A 5 3.18 16.90 -32.02
C THR A 5 2.09 17.66 -32.78
N GLU A 6 1.71 18.84 -32.30
CA GLU A 6 0.74 19.70 -33.03
C GLU A 6 1.24 20.11 -34.39
N SER A 7 2.57 20.28 -34.58
CA SER A 7 3.21 20.68 -35.85
C SER A 7 3.66 19.51 -36.73
N GLY A 8 3.37 18.25 -36.35
CA GLY A 8 3.78 17.08 -37.12
C GLY A 8 4.39 15.97 -36.27
N PHE A 9 5.54 15.43 -36.69
CA PHE A 9 6.23 14.38 -35.96
C PHE A 9 7.62 14.85 -35.50
N PHE A 10 7.90 14.62 -34.23
CA PHE A 10 9.22 14.69 -33.67
C PHE A 10 9.86 13.30 -33.70
N THR A 11 11.07 13.20 -34.22
CA THR A 11 11.85 11.95 -34.22
C THR A 11 13.10 12.16 -33.37
N SER A 12 13.35 11.27 -32.42
CA SER A 12 14.58 11.21 -31.65
C SER A 12 15.20 9.83 -31.76
N THR A 13 16.52 9.80 -31.86
CA THR A 13 17.33 8.59 -31.80
C THR A 13 18.17 8.65 -30.53
N ASP A 14 18.12 7.58 -29.77
CA ASP A 14 18.89 7.44 -28.54
C ASP A 14 19.65 6.12 -28.56
N THR A 15 20.77 6.05 -27.85
CA THR A 15 21.57 4.84 -27.73
C THR A 15 21.42 4.28 -26.34
N LEU A 16 20.92 3.05 -26.25
CA LEU A 16 20.82 2.32 -25.00
C LEU A 16 21.99 1.32 -24.89
N GLU A 17 22.71 1.42 -23.80
CA GLU A 17 23.79 0.48 -23.49
C GLU A 17 23.26 -0.64 -22.59
N TYR A 18 23.71 -1.87 -22.85
CA TYR A 18 23.30 -3.05 -22.10
C TYR A 18 24.51 -3.84 -21.62
N THR A 19 24.35 -4.47 -20.46
CA THR A 19 25.18 -5.59 -20.02
C THR A 19 24.37 -6.89 -20.08
N HIS A 20 24.96 -8.01 -19.74
CA HIS A 20 24.22 -9.29 -19.59
C HIS A 20 23.22 -9.31 -18.44
N TYR A 21 23.29 -8.31 -17.52
CA TYR A 21 22.28 -8.10 -16.47
C TYR A 21 21.05 -7.32 -16.97
N GLY A 22 21.25 -6.45 -17.97
CA GLY A 22 20.18 -5.58 -18.46
C GLY A 22 20.71 -4.19 -18.86
N PRO A 23 19.83 -3.19 -18.98
CA PRO A 23 20.21 -1.84 -19.38
C PRO A 23 21.11 -1.17 -18.36
N ILE A 24 22.06 -0.37 -18.85
CA ILE A 24 22.84 0.55 -18.03
C ILE A 24 21.96 1.77 -17.75
N LEU A 25 21.67 2.02 -16.48
CA LEU A 25 20.85 3.13 -16.04
C LEU A 25 21.68 4.40 -15.80
N GLU A 26 22.92 4.20 -15.33
CA GLU A 26 23.78 5.33 -14.97
C GLU A 26 25.26 4.90 -15.02
N ARG A 27 26.13 5.88 -15.30
CA ARG A 27 27.59 5.76 -15.16
C ARG A 27 28.10 6.77 -14.13
N ARG A 28 28.91 6.29 -13.16
CA ARG A 28 29.62 7.13 -12.19
C ARG A 28 31.10 6.76 -12.15
N GLY A 29 31.93 7.60 -12.71
CA GLY A 29 33.37 7.29 -12.85
C GLY A 29 33.58 6.04 -13.69
N THR A 30 34.25 5.04 -13.14
CA THR A 30 34.53 3.74 -13.78
C THR A 30 33.41 2.71 -13.61
N TYR A 31 32.37 3.03 -12.85
CA TYR A 31 31.25 2.12 -12.60
C TYR A 31 30.10 2.37 -13.54
N ALA A 32 29.47 1.27 -13.99
CA ALA A 32 28.19 1.27 -14.70
C ALA A 32 27.14 0.57 -13.83
N TYR A 33 26.05 1.25 -13.55
CA TYR A 33 24.92 0.71 -12.80
C TYR A 33 23.91 0.12 -13.77
N THR A 34 23.64 -1.17 -13.61
CA THR A 34 22.73 -1.93 -14.48
C THR A 34 21.59 -2.50 -13.67
N LEU A 35 20.47 -2.78 -14.32
CA LEU A 35 19.27 -3.33 -13.69
C LEU A 35 18.95 -4.69 -14.30
N LYS A 36 18.84 -5.73 -13.47
CA LYS A 36 18.33 -7.05 -13.85
C LYS A 36 16.94 -7.25 -13.25
N ILE A 37 15.96 -7.55 -14.09
CA ILE A 37 14.55 -7.72 -13.68
C ILE A 37 14.11 -9.13 -14.06
N ALA A 38 13.59 -9.89 -13.10
CA ALA A 38 13.03 -11.20 -13.36
C ALA A 38 11.76 -11.08 -14.21
N GLY A 39 11.66 -11.89 -15.25
CA GLY A 39 10.51 -11.89 -16.15
C GLY A 39 10.47 -10.78 -17.20
N TRP A 40 11.54 -9.96 -17.32
CA TRP A 40 11.60 -8.89 -18.32
C TRP A 40 11.32 -9.37 -19.75
N ASP A 41 11.87 -10.53 -20.13
CA ASP A 41 11.73 -11.11 -21.45
C ASP A 41 10.66 -12.22 -21.52
N ASP A 42 9.85 -12.40 -20.46
CA ASP A 42 8.86 -13.46 -20.40
C ASP A 42 7.51 -12.99 -20.94
N VAL A 43 7.18 -13.44 -22.14
CA VAL A 43 5.90 -13.11 -22.80
C VAL A 43 4.74 -14.04 -22.41
N LEU A 44 5.00 -15.04 -21.56
CA LEU A 44 4.00 -16.08 -21.21
C LEU A 44 3.04 -15.66 -20.10
N ALA A 45 3.19 -14.47 -19.51
CA ALA A 45 2.31 -13.99 -18.43
C ALA A 45 0.82 -14.02 -18.86
N LEU A 46 0.49 -13.54 -20.06
CA LEU A 46 -0.88 -13.60 -20.58
C LEU A 46 -1.37 -15.04 -20.79
N HIS A 47 -0.49 -15.96 -21.16
CA HIS A 47 -0.85 -17.37 -21.28
C HIS A 47 -1.11 -18.01 -19.92
N GLN A 48 -0.32 -17.65 -18.90
CA GLN A 48 -0.57 -18.08 -17.52
C GLN A 48 -1.92 -17.57 -17.02
N TRP A 49 -2.24 -16.27 -17.21
CA TRP A 49 -3.55 -15.71 -16.88
C TRP A 49 -4.69 -16.47 -17.58
N TYR A 50 -4.54 -16.76 -18.86
CA TYR A 50 -5.53 -17.54 -19.61
C TYR A 50 -5.74 -18.93 -19.00
N ARG A 51 -4.66 -19.64 -18.65
CA ARG A 51 -4.75 -20.96 -18.01
C ARG A 51 -5.39 -20.89 -16.61
N MET A 52 -5.05 -19.89 -15.81
CA MET A 52 -5.69 -19.64 -14.52
C MET A 52 -7.21 -19.46 -14.68
N ASN A 53 -7.63 -18.65 -15.65
CA ASN A 53 -9.06 -18.42 -15.93
C ASN A 53 -9.79 -19.64 -16.48
N LYS A 54 -9.08 -20.61 -17.05
CA LYS A 54 -9.65 -21.86 -17.54
C LYS A 54 -9.67 -22.97 -16.50
N ALA A 55 -8.97 -22.80 -15.38
CA ALA A 55 -8.90 -23.79 -14.31
C ALA A 55 -10.30 -24.00 -13.70
N ARG A 56 -10.66 -25.26 -13.47
CA ARG A 56 -11.96 -25.69 -12.94
C ARG A 56 -11.89 -26.14 -11.48
N ASN A 57 -10.69 -26.28 -10.95
CA ASN A 57 -10.41 -26.73 -9.60
C ASN A 57 -9.01 -26.29 -9.17
N LEU A 58 -8.70 -26.43 -7.88
CA LEU A 58 -7.41 -26.06 -7.31
C LEU A 58 -6.21 -26.72 -7.99
N SER A 59 -6.34 -28.00 -8.41
CA SER A 59 -5.25 -28.71 -9.07
C SER A 59 -4.90 -28.09 -10.42
N GLU A 60 -5.90 -27.80 -11.26
CA GLU A 60 -5.70 -27.14 -12.55
C GLU A 60 -5.18 -25.70 -12.38
N PHE A 61 -5.64 -25.02 -11.34
CA PHE A 61 -5.14 -23.68 -10.99
C PHE A 61 -3.66 -23.72 -10.62
N LYS A 62 -3.25 -24.66 -9.74
CA LYS A 62 -1.84 -24.84 -9.38
C LYS A 62 -0.97 -25.23 -10.59
N GLU A 63 -1.47 -26.04 -11.51
CA GLU A 63 -0.75 -26.33 -12.76
C GLU A 63 -0.53 -25.07 -13.62
N ALA A 64 -1.49 -24.15 -13.66
CA ALA A 64 -1.27 -22.86 -14.32
C ALA A 64 -0.22 -22.01 -13.57
N MET A 65 -0.24 -22.02 -12.23
CA MET A 65 0.72 -21.26 -11.42
C MET A 65 2.16 -21.81 -11.51
N LYS A 66 2.37 -23.09 -11.83
CA LYS A 66 3.71 -23.65 -12.07
C LYS A 66 4.48 -23.01 -13.22
N MET A 67 3.81 -22.28 -14.09
CA MET A 67 4.46 -21.55 -15.19
C MET A 67 5.40 -20.45 -14.66
N ILE A 68 5.13 -19.86 -13.50
CA ILE A 68 5.92 -18.76 -12.90
C ILE A 68 6.22 -17.65 -13.93
N ALA A 69 5.32 -17.41 -14.85
CA ALA A 69 5.47 -16.41 -15.91
C ALA A 69 4.95 -15.02 -15.46
N ILE A 70 4.06 -14.98 -14.47
CA ILE A 70 3.61 -13.73 -13.84
C ILE A 70 4.68 -13.36 -12.80
N PRO A 71 5.43 -12.24 -13.01
CA PRO A 71 6.66 -11.97 -12.25
C PRO A 71 6.42 -11.56 -10.80
N MET A 72 5.23 -11.04 -10.48
CA MET A 72 4.82 -10.60 -9.13
C MET A 72 3.28 -10.65 -9.05
N PHE A 73 2.72 -10.56 -7.92
CA PHE A 73 1.32 -10.47 -7.47
C PHE A 73 0.98 -11.56 -6.48
N ASN A 74 0.54 -11.16 -5.31
CA ASN A 74 -0.11 -12.08 -4.39
C ASN A 74 -1.35 -12.67 -5.06
N CYS A 75 -1.56 -13.97 -4.87
CA CYS A 75 -2.65 -14.69 -5.49
C CYS A 75 -3.52 -15.34 -4.42
N VAL A 76 -4.81 -15.07 -4.47
CA VAL A 76 -5.82 -15.70 -3.61
C VAL A 76 -6.75 -16.51 -4.50
N TYR A 77 -7.07 -17.73 -4.10
CA TYR A 77 -7.98 -18.64 -4.79
C TYR A 77 -9.00 -19.21 -3.81
N ALA A 78 -10.23 -19.31 -4.27
CA ALA A 78 -11.28 -20.08 -3.58
C ALA A 78 -12.14 -20.82 -4.61
N ASP A 79 -12.74 -21.95 -4.23
CA ASP A 79 -13.62 -22.72 -5.10
C ASP A 79 -14.87 -23.24 -4.36
N VAL A 80 -15.81 -23.76 -5.15
CA VAL A 80 -17.08 -24.31 -4.63
C VAL A 80 -16.92 -25.61 -3.84
N GLN A 81 -15.74 -26.22 -3.85
CA GLN A 81 -15.38 -27.38 -3.02
C GLN A 81 -14.91 -26.93 -1.63
N GLY A 82 -14.84 -25.62 -1.36
CA GLY A 82 -14.41 -25.04 -0.10
C GLY A 82 -12.89 -24.91 0.04
N ASN A 83 -12.13 -25.07 -1.05
CA ASN A 83 -10.69 -24.80 -0.98
C ASN A 83 -10.42 -23.30 -0.94
N ILE A 84 -9.52 -22.92 -0.03
CA ILE A 84 -8.97 -21.57 0.10
C ILE A 84 -7.45 -21.68 -0.03
N PHE A 85 -6.86 -20.89 -0.94
CA PHE A 85 -5.43 -20.95 -1.18
C PHE A 85 -4.84 -19.55 -1.36
N TYR A 86 -3.72 -19.30 -0.71
CA TYR A 86 -2.89 -18.12 -0.87
C TYR A 86 -1.52 -18.51 -1.42
N LEU A 87 -1.01 -17.72 -2.34
CA LEU A 87 0.33 -17.85 -2.90
C LEU A 87 1.00 -16.48 -2.98
N TYR A 88 2.17 -16.35 -2.36
CA TYR A 88 3.09 -15.24 -2.61
C TYR A 88 3.78 -15.48 -3.95
N ASN A 89 3.06 -15.15 -5.02
CA ASN A 89 3.52 -15.45 -6.37
C ASN A 89 4.59 -14.46 -6.82
N GLY A 90 5.65 -14.99 -7.41
CA GLY A 90 6.70 -14.19 -8.03
C GLY A 90 7.68 -15.05 -8.81
N LYS A 91 8.29 -14.45 -9.84
CA LYS A 91 9.42 -15.04 -10.55
C LYS A 91 10.70 -14.67 -9.82
N VAL A 92 11.02 -15.42 -8.78
CA VAL A 92 12.13 -15.15 -7.87
C VAL A 92 13.35 -15.94 -8.27
N ALA A 93 14.43 -15.24 -8.62
CA ALA A 93 15.70 -15.89 -8.95
C ALA A 93 16.39 -16.47 -7.71
N ARG A 94 17.06 -17.61 -7.86
CA ARG A 94 17.98 -18.12 -6.86
C ARG A 94 19.22 -17.27 -6.82
N LYS A 95 19.51 -16.74 -5.66
CA LYS A 95 20.58 -15.78 -5.42
C LYS A 95 21.45 -16.27 -4.25
N SER A 96 22.68 -15.83 -4.21
CA SER A 96 23.58 -16.08 -3.06
C SER A 96 23.06 -15.35 -1.82
N GLU A 97 22.94 -16.04 -0.68
CA GLU A 97 22.56 -15.45 0.59
C GLU A 97 23.69 -14.63 1.26
N GLN A 98 24.86 -14.60 0.66
CA GLN A 98 26.00 -13.81 1.15
C GLN A 98 25.88 -12.31 0.87
N TYR A 99 24.91 -11.90 0.05
CA TYR A 99 24.70 -10.52 -0.36
C TYR A 99 23.35 -9.99 0.12
N ASP A 100 23.35 -8.75 0.56
CA ASP A 100 22.10 -8.01 0.79
C ASP A 100 21.53 -7.51 -0.55
N TRP A 101 20.56 -8.22 -1.08
CA TRP A 101 19.93 -7.93 -2.36
C TRP A 101 18.99 -6.70 -2.36
N GLN A 102 18.86 -6.02 -1.23
CA GLN A 102 18.24 -4.70 -1.15
C GLN A 102 19.22 -3.57 -1.45
N GLN A 103 20.50 -3.90 -1.56
CA GLN A 103 21.59 -2.96 -1.87
C GLN A 103 22.08 -3.11 -3.30
N ILE A 104 22.90 -2.14 -3.73
CA ILE A 104 23.68 -2.25 -4.97
C ILE A 104 24.82 -3.24 -4.73
N ILE A 105 24.85 -4.28 -5.53
CA ILE A 105 25.82 -5.37 -5.40
C ILE A 105 26.85 -5.37 -6.55
N PRO A 106 28.04 -5.96 -6.38
CA PRO A 106 29.03 -6.08 -7.45
C PRO A 106 28.52 -6.92 -8.61
N GLY A 107 28.56 -6.39 -9.84
CA GLY A 107 28.19 -7.12 -11.05
C GLY A 107 29.38 -7.83 -11.74
N GLY A 108 30.57 -7.67 -11.24
CA GLY A 108 31.82 -8.27 -11.84
C GLY A 108 32.23 -9.62 -11.26
N THR A 109 31.31 -10.34 -10.61
CA THR A 109 31.61 -11.62 -9.97
C THR A 109 30.54 -12.67 -10.26
N GLN A 110 30.97 -13.92 -10.49
CA GLN A 110 30.04 -15.03 -10.68
C GLN A 110 29.16 -15.32 -9.45
N ALA A 111 29.56 -14.91 -8.26
CA ALA A 111 28.83 -15.11 -7.03
C ALA A 111 27.50 -14.32 -6.98
N THR A 112 27.35 -13.29 -7.83
CA THR A 112 26.13 -12.49 -7.93
C THR A 112 25.29 -12.82 -9.16
N GLU A 113 25.67 -13.83 -9.92
CA GLU A 113 24.84 -14.32 -11.02
C GLU A 113 23.60 -15.07 -10.49
N TRP A 114 22.48 -14.83 -11.17
CA TRP A 114 21.27 -15.63 -10.96
C TRP A 114 21.43 -16.98 -11.64
N GLN A 115 21.11 -18.06 -10.94
CA GLN A 115 21.25 -19.41 -11.48
C GLN A 115 20.01 -19.87 -12.24
N ASP A 116 18.89 -19.93 -11.51
CA ASP A 116 17.55 -20.32 -11.99
C ASP A 116 16.47 -19.60 -11.16
N TYR A 117 15.23 -20.08 -11.20
CA TYR A 117 14.14 -19.50 -10.45
C TYR A 117 13.55 -20.49 -9.46
N LEU A 118 12.97 -19.99 -8.38
CA LEU A 118 12.19 -20.79 -7.44
C LEU A 118 10.96 -21.35 -8.13
N THR A 119 10.65 -22.59 -7.83
CA THR A 119 9.44 -23.28 -8.29
C THR A 119 8.23 -22.87 -7.44
N LEU A 120 7.02 -23.19 -7.90
CA LEU A 120 5.79 -22.95 -7.15
C LEU A 120 5.86 -23.45 -5.69
N ASN A 121 6.42 -24.66 -5.49
CA ASN A 121 6.47 -25.28 -4.17
C ASN A 121 7.49 -24.64 -3.21
N GLU A 122 8.37 -23.81 -3.72
CA GLU A 122 9.38 -23.08 -2.96
C GLU A 122 8.96 -21.64 -2.63
N LEU A 123 7.78 -21.23 -3.07
CA LEU A 123 7.20 -19.94 -2.72
C LEU A 123 6.31 -20.06 -1.48
N PRO A 124 6.21 -19.00 -0.66
CA PRO A 124 5.31 -18.97 0.49
C PRO A 124 3.85 -19.17 0.06
N GLN A 125 3.16 -20.10 0.69
CA GLN A 125 1.78 -20.42 0.39
C GLN A 125 1.03 -20.93 1.62
N ALA A 126 -0.27 -20.67 1.71
CA ALA A 126 -1.18 -21.23 2.72
C ALA A 126 -2.35 -21.92 2.00
N LEU A 127 -2.70 -23.10 2.47
CA LEU A 127 -3.79 -23.92 1.91
C LEU A 127 -4.73 -24.36 3.01
N ASN A 128 -6.01 -24.03 2.85
CA ASN A 128 -7.09 -24.45 3.74
C ASN A 128 -6.76 -24.24 5.22
N PRO A 129 -6.43 -22.99 5.64
CA PRO A 129 -6.17 -22.72 7.05
C PRO A 129 -7.42 -23.03 7.89
N VAL A 130 -7.23 -23.42 9.16
CA VAL A 130 -8.35 -23.76 10.08
C VAL A 130 -9.23 -22.53 10.32
N SER A 131 -8.66 -21.34 10.32
CA SER A 131 -9.37 -20.05 10.39
C SER A 131 -10.27 -19.73 9.19
N GLN A 132 -10.24 -20.55 8.13
CA GLN A 132 -11.11 -20.50 6.95
C GLN A 132 -11.05 -19.19 6.16
N PHE A 133 -9.98 -18.42 6.28
CA PHE A 133 -9.74 -17.26 5.44
C PHE A 133 -8.25 -17.10 5.10
N VAL A 134 -7.99 -16.37 4.05
CA VAL A 134 -6.68 -15.79 3.72
C VAL A 134 -6.89 -14.34 3.30
N GLN A 135 -5.95 -13.47 3.66
CA GLN A 135 -5.93 -12.08 3.27
C GLN A 135 -4.52 -11.65 2.81
N ASN A 136 -4.45 -10.62 2.00
CA ASN A 136 -3.22 -9.90 1.75
C ASN A 136 -3.51 -8.45 1.32
N CYS A 137 -2.89 -7.51 1.99
CA CYS A 137 -2.93 -6.07 1.71
C CYS A 137 -1.56 -5.54 1.25
N ASN A 138 -0.85 -6.28 0.38
CA ASN A 138 0.54 -6.02 0.01
C ASN A 138 1.46 -6.05 1.25
N SER A 139 1.22 -6.99 2.13
CA SER A 139 1.96 -7.25 3.36
C SER A 139 2.66 -8.60 3.29
N THR A 140 3.46 -8.89 4.32
CA THR A 140 4.20 -10.14 4.42
C THR A 140 3.32 -11.37 4.21
N PRO A 141 3.78 -12.41 3.48
CA PRO A 141 3.08 -13.68 3.33
C PRO A 141 3.03 -14.51 4.62
N PHE A 142 3.74 -14.10 5.65
CA PHE A 142 3.86 -14.83 6.91
C PHE A 142 2.75 -14.51 7.92
N GLN A 143 1.81 -13.62 7.54
CA GLN A 143 0.68 -13.19 8.37
C GLN A 143 -0.59 -13.02 7.51
N THR A 144 -0.92 -14.03 6.71
CA THR A 144 -2.07 -14.01 5.79
C THR A 144 -3.34 -14.59 6.39
N THR A 145 -3.22 -15.25 7.51
CA THR A 145 -4.29 -15.94 8.24
C THR A 145 -3.89 -16.02 9.72
N PHE A 146 -4.75 -16.60 10.61
CA PHE A 146 -4.38 -16.78 12.03
C PHE A 146 -3.57 -18.05 12.26
N ASP A 147 -3.73 -19.06 11.40
CA ASP A 147 -3.04 -20.34 11.50
C ASP A 147 -2.58 -20.84 10.12
N GLY A 148 -1.61 -21.72 10.11
CA GLY A 148 -1.13 -22.29 8.84
C GLY A 148 -0.36 -21.31 7.97
N ASN A 149 0.12 -20.20 8.51
CA ASN A 149 1.02 -19.29 7.80
C ASN A 149 2.32 -20.00 7.41
N PRO A 150 2.94 -19.63 6.26
CA PRO A 150 4.27 -20.11 5.93
C PRO A 150 5.29 -19.74 7.02
N ASP A 151 6.17 -20.68 7.36
CA ASP A 151 7.27 -20.43 8.31
C ASP A 151 8.38 -19.61 7.63
N PRO A 152 8.69 -18.38 8.07
CA PRO A 152 9.69 -17.52 7.44
C PRO A 152 11.09 -18.15 7.38
N ASN A 153 11.43 -19.02 8.34
CA ASN A 153 12.74 -19.68 8.41
C ASN A 153 12.97 -20.73 7.31
N LYS A 154 11.94 -21.07 6.54
CA LYS A 154 12.03 -22.02 5.42
C LYS A 154 12.31 -21.36 4.08
N PHE A 155 12.45 -20.05 4.06
CA PHE A 155 12.62 -19.28 2.83
C PHE A 155 13.90 -18.46 2.84
N PRO A 156 14.52 -18.21 1.67
CA PRO A 156 15.70 -17.38 1.60
C PRO A 156 15.41 -15.94 2.09
N PRO A 157 16.35 -15.28 2.77
CA PRO A 157 16.13 -13.96 3.36
C PRO A 157 15.88 -12.86 2.32
N TYR A 158 16.24 -13.08 1.06
CA TYR A 158 15.99 -12.16 -0.04
C TYR A 158 14.61 -12.32 -0.70
N LEU A 159 13.79 -13.28 -0.27
CA LEU A 159 12.51 -13.58 -0.91
C LEU A 159 11.42 -12.56 -0.54
N VAL A 160 11.34 -12.20 0.74
CA VAL A 160 10.31 -11.32 1.28
C VAL A 160 10.96 -10.13 1.96
N GLY A 161 10.71 -8.94 1.42
CA GLY A 161 11.23 -7.69 1.97
C GLY A 161 10.22 -6.89 2.79
N GLU A 162 8.94 -7.21 2.65
CA GLU A 162 7.87 -6.50 3.32
C GLU A 162 7.46 -7.13 4.65
N GLY A 163 7.17 -6.26 5.63
CA GLY A 163 6.53 -6.60 6.90
C GLY A 163 4.99 -6.52 6.83
N MET A 164 4.35 -6.64 7.99
CA MET A 164 2.95 -6.29 8.14
C MET A 164 2.75 -4.78 7.99
N ASN A 165 1.66 -4.37 7.35
CA ASN A 165 1.26 -2.98 7.24
C ASN A 165 -0.10 -2.74 7.89
N THR A 166 -0.45 -1.47 8.11
CA THR A 166 -1.68 -1.07 8.80
C THR A 166 -2.96 -1.57 8.13
N ARG A 167 -2.99 -1.72 6.79
CA ARG A 167 -4.14 -2.31 6.09
C ARG A 167 -4.28 -3.81 6.38
N GLY A 168 -3.17 -4.53 6.38
CA GLY A 168 -3.16 -5.96 6.74
C GLY A 168 -3.60 -6.17 8.18
N GLU A 169 -3.15 -5.33 9.11
CA GLU A 169 -3.61 -5.37 10.51
C GLU A 169 -5.11 -5.09 10.61
N ARG A 170 -5.61 -4.07 9.91
CA ARG A 170 -7.06 -3.77 9.88
C ARG A 170 -7.87 -4.91 9.27
N SER A 171 -7.39 -5.51 8.19
CA SER A 171 -8.02 -6.68 7.57
C SER A 171 -8.14 -7.85 8.55
N LEU A 172 -7.06 -8.16 9.28
CA LEU A 172 -7.09 -9.20 10.30
C LEU A 172 -8.05 -8.87 11.45
N GLN A 173 -8.08 -7.63 11.94
CA GLN A 173 -9.03 -7.22 12.99
C GLN A 173 -10.49 -7.43 12.59
N ILE A 174 -10.85 -7.12 11.34
CA ILE A 174 -12.22 -7.30 10.85
C ILE A 174 -12.54 -8.80 10.74
N LEU A 175 -11.62 -9.60 10.21
CA LEU A 175 -11.80 -11.03 10.03
C LEU A 175 -11.79 -11.81 11.37
N GLU A 176 -11.15 -11.26 12.42
CA GLU A 176 -11.19 -11.82 13.77
C GLU A 176 -12.50 -11.54 14.50
N ALA A 177 -13.13 -10.40 14.18
CA ALA A 177 -14.34 -9.95 14.85
C ALA A 177 -15.61 -10.67 14.40
N ASP A 178 -15.56 -11.41 13.28
CA ASP A 178 -16.74 -12.05 12.68
C ASP A 178 -16.36 -13.43 12.11
N ASP A 179 -17.02 -14.47 12.61
CA ASP A 179 -16.81 -15.87 12.22
C ASP A 179 -17.86 -16.40 11.21
N SER A 180 -18.78 -15.54 10.76
CA SER A 180 -19.92 -15.93 9.90
C SER A 180 -20.23 -14.90 8.81
N ILE A 181 -19.19 -14.41 8.12
CA ILE A 181 -19.26 -13.30 7.16
C ILE A 181 -20.25 -13.57 6.03
N THR A 182 -21.30 -12.79 5.95
CA THR A 182 -22.24 -12.76 4.83
C THR A 182 -21.69 -12.00 3.62
N LEU A 183 -22.30 -12.19 2.44
CA LEU A 183 -21.92 -11.45 1.24
C LEU A 183 -22.05 -9.92 1.43
N GLU A 184 -23.05 -9.46 2.16
CA GLU A 184 -23.24 -8.01 2.39
C GLU A 184 -22.17 -7.45 3.35
N GLU A 185 -21.82 -8.16 4.40
CA GLU A 185 -20.72 -7.80 5.29
C GLU A 185 -19.38 -7.80 4.54
N PHE A 186 -19.12 -8.81 3.68
CA PHE A 186 -17.94 -8.85 2.84
C PHE A 186 -17.84 -7.63 1.90
N LYS A 187 -18.96 -7.19 1.31
CA LYS A 187 -19.00 -5.95 0.52
C LYS A 187 -18.70 -4.71 1.39
N GLN A 188 -19.24 -4.67 2.62
CA GLN A 188 -18.94 -3.57 3.55
C GLN A 188 -17.45 -3.54 3.94
N MET A 189 -16.83 -4.68 4.16
CA MET A 189 -15.39 -4.80 4.43
C MET A 189 -14.54 -4.20 3.30
N ALA A 190 -14.95 -4.40 2.04
CA ALA A 190 -14.24 -3.82 0.89
C ALA A 190 -14.28 -2.27 0.86
N PHE A 191 -15.28 -1.67 1.50
CA PHE A 191 -15.46 -0.22 1.63
C PHE A 191 -15.22 0.27 3.07
N ASP A 192 -14.46 -0.48 3.87
CA ASP A 192 -14.12 -0.07 5.23
C ASP A 192 -13.30 1.23 5.20
N ASN A 193 -13.89 2.27 5.77
CA ASN A 193 -13.34 3.62 5.84
C ASN A 193 -12.63 3.89 7.17
N TYR A 194 -12.47 2.88 8.03
CA TYR A 194 -11.88 3.06 9.35
C TYR A 194 -10.40 3.44 9.26
N VAL A 195 -10.02 4.47 9.99
CA VAL A 195 -8.66 5.02 10.02
C VAL A 195 -7.91 4.45 11.23
N LEU A 196 -7.27 3.29 11.06
CA LEU A 196 -6.55 2.61 12.14
C LEU A 196 -5.44 3.49 12.74
N LEU A 197 -4.78 4.30 11.91
CA LEU A 197 -3.77 5.24 12.39
C LEU A 197 -4.35 6.28 13.35
N ALA A 198 -5.61 6.71 13.14
CA ALA A 198 -6.26 7.65 14.06
C ALA A 198 -6.58 7.02 15.42
N GLU A 199 -7.01 5.76 15.44
CA GLU A 199 -7.22 5.02 16.69
C GLU A 199 -5.96 5.04 17.56
N ARG A 200 -4.79 4.89 16.94
CA ARG A 200 -3.49 4.83 17.62
C ARG A 200 -2.95 6.21 18.02
N ALA A 201 -3.14 7.20 17.16
CA ALA A 201 -2.51 8.52 17.35
C ALA A 201 -3.37 9.52 18.15
N LYS A 202 -4.70 9.38 18.09
CA LYS A 202 -5.64 10.27 18.79
C LYS A 202 -5.40 10.38 20.30
N PRO A 203 -5.28 9.27 21.05
CA PRO A 203 -5.13 9.32 22.50
C PRO A 203 -3.91 10.13 22.91
N ASP A 204 -2.77 9.93 22.27
CA ASP A 204 -1.53 10.62 22.58
C ASP A 204 -1.59 12.11 22.21
N LEU A 205 -2.21 12.45 21.07
CA LEU A 205 -2.40 13.83 20.65
C LEU A 205 -3.31 14.59 21.62
N ILE A 206 -4.39 13.98 22.07
CA ILE A 206 -5.33 14.56 23.04
C ILE A 206 -4.65 14.71 24.41
N LYS A 207 -3.99 13.66 24.88
CA LYS A 207 -3.24 13.66 26.13
C LYS A 207 -2.17 14.76 26.16
N ALA A 208 -1.42 14.94 25.08
CA ALA A 208 -0.41 15.97 24.95
C ALA A 208 -0.96 17.39 25.23
N PHE A 209 -2.18 17.67 24.80
CA PHE A 209 -2.82 18.96 25.06
C PHE A 209 -3.28 19.08 26.52
N PHE A 210 -3.88 18.05 27.08
CA PHE A 210 -4.40 18.09 28.46
C PHE A 210 -3.30 18.03 29.53
N ASP A 211 -2.12 17.53 29.20
CA ASP A 211 -0.92 17.59 30.06
C ASP A 211 -0.33 19.00 30.15
N LEU A 212 -0.70 19.92 29.24
CA LEU A 212 -0.30 21.33 29.38
C LEU A 212 -1.00 21.98 30.56
N PRO A 213 -0.33 22.92 31.29
CA PRO A 213 -0.98 23.74 32.28
C PRO A 213 -2.19 24.47 31.71
N GLU A 214 -3.24 24.65 32.52
CA GLU A 214 -4.49 25.30 32.08
C GLU A 214 -4.25 26.69 31.46
N ALA A 215 -3.36 27.48 32.05
CA ALA A 215 -3.00 28.80 31.53
C ALA A 215 -2.34 28.74 30.15
N GLU A 216 -1.66 27.63 29.80
CA GLU A 216 -1.11 27.41 28.46
C GLU A 216 -2.22 26.98 27.48
N ARG A 217 -3.11 26.06 27.89
CA ARG A 217 -4.22 25.61 27.04
C ARG A 217 -5.14 26.76 26.62
N GLN A 218 -5.41 27.69 27.55
CA GLN A 218 -6.25 28.87 27.28
C GLN A 218 -5.69 29.80 26.19
N LYS A 219 -4.38 29.72 25.90
CA LYS A 219 -3.76 30.47 24.79
C LYS A 219 -4.11 29.88 23.39
N TYR A 220 -4.63 28.66 23.35
CA TYR A 220 -4.87 27.92 22.10
C TYR A 220 -6.32 27.44 21.94
N PRO A 221 -7.32 28.36 21.97
CA PRO A 221 -8.75 27.96 21.92
C PRO A 221 -9.11 27.20 20.64
N ARG A 222 -8.49 27.51 19.50
CA ARG A 222 -8.70 26.84 18.22
C ARG A 222 -8.14 25.42 18.20
N VAL A 223 -7.02 25.18 18.87
CA VAL A 223 -6.47 23.82 19.06
C VAL A 223 -7.41 23.00 19.92
N ALA A 224 -7.95 23.57 21.00
CA ALA A 224 -8.93 22.89 21.85
C ALA A 224 -10.19 22.51 21.07
N GLU A 225 -10.70 23.39 20.22
CA GLU A 225 -11.84 23.12 19.35
C GLU A 225 -11.55 22.02 18.29
N ALA A 226 -10.38 22.05 17.67
CA ALA A 226 -9.97 21.02 16.71
C ALA A 226 -9.81 19.66 17.39
N LEU A 227 -9.26 19.62 18.61
CA LEU A 227 -9.16 18.40 19.39
C LEU A 227 -10.52 17.84 19.82
N ASP A 228 -11.48 18.70 20.19
CA ASP A 228 -12.85 18.26 20.49
C ASP A 228 -13.51 17.60 19.27
N ILE A 229 -13.28 18.14 18.08
CA ILE A 229 -13.74 17.52 16.81
C ILE A 229 -13.07 16.17 16.58
N ILE A 230 -11.75 16.08 16.77
CA ILE A 230 -10.98 14.85 16.59
C ILE A 230 -11.35 13.80 17.64
N ASP A 231 -11.55 14.20 18.90
CA ASP A 231 -11.92 13.28 19.99
C ASP A 231 -13.26 12.58 19.75
N LYS A 232 -14.26 13.35 19.34
CA LYS A 232 -15.62 12.85 19.04
C LYS A 232 -15.73 12.08 17.71
N TRP A 233 -14.66 12.04 16.94
CA TRP A 233 -14.66 11.38 15.65
C TRP A 233 -14.68 9.85 15.78
N ASP A 234 -15.53 9.21 15.01
CA ASP A 234 -15.67 7.75 14.88
C ASP A 234 -14.56 7.04 14.10
N ASN A 235 -13.51 7.77 13.74
CA ASN A 235 -12.39 7.34 12.91
C ASN A 235 -12.79 6.91 11.48
N GLN A 236 -13.96 7.35 10.97
CA GLN A 236 -14.38 7.04 9.62
C GLN A 236 -13.90 8.09 8.61
N ALA A 237 -13.25 7.64 7.54
CA ALA A 237 -12.85 8.48 6.41
C ALA A 237 -14.05 8.78 5.52
N SER A 238 -15.11 9.35 6.11
CA SER A 238 -16.32 9.78 5.40
C SER A 238 -16.09 11.13 4.73
N LYS A 239 -16.64 11.31 3.54
CA LYS A 239 -16.66 12.59 2.82
C LYS A 239 -17.29 13.73 3.63
N ASP A 240 -18.16 13.42 4.59
CA ASP A 240 -18.82 14.40 5.45
C ASP A 240 -18.05 14.71 6.73
N SER A 241 -16.91 14.03 6.99
CA SER A 241 -16.12 14.18 8.20
C SER A 241 -15.21 15.41 8.14
N ILE A 242 -15.36 16.31 9.11
CA ILE A 242 -14.42 17.41 9.38
C ILE A 242 -13.15 16.85 10.03
N ALA A 243 -13.31 15.91 10.95
CA ALA A 243 -12.20 15.31 11.68
C ALA A 243 -11.22 14.56 10.76
N MET A 244 -11.72 13.86 9.73
CA MET A 244 -10.86 13.21 8.75
C MET A 244 -9.96 14.22 8.02
N LEU A 245 -10.49 15.38 7.66
CA LEU A 245 -9.71 16.42 7.01
C LEU A 245 -8.62 16.97 7.95
N LEU A 246 -8.98 17.31 9.19
CA LEU A 246 -8.04 17.75 10.21
C LEU A 246 -6.94 16.71 10.44
N PHE A 247 -7.33 15.45 10.61
CA PHE A 247 -6.40 14.35 10.84
C PHE A 247 -5.46 14.14 9.63
N HIS A 248 -5.98 14.20 8.42
CA HIS A 248 -5.16 14.03 7.21
C HIS A 248 -4.06 15.10 7.10
N TYR A 249 -4.42 16.38 7.24
CA TYR A 249 -3.44 17.46 7.21
C TYR A 249 -2.45 17.38 8.38
N TRP A 250 -2.94 17.08 9.57
CA TRP A 250 -2.09 16.86 10.74
C TRP A 250 -1.09 15.74 10.51
N ALA A 251 -1.54 14.58 10.02
CA ALA A 251 -0.67 13.43 9.77
C ALA A 251 0.40 13.72 8.71
N GLN A 252 0.07 14.47 7.67
CA GLN A 252 1.03 14.90 6.65
C GLN A 252 2.12 15.81 7.25
N ILE A 253 1.71 16.81 8.03
CA ILE A 253 2.65 17.75 8.67
C ILE A 253 3.48 17.02 9.73
N TYR A 254 2.84 16.24 10.61
CA TYR A 254 3.50 15.53 11.68
C TYR A 254 4.56 14.54 11.17
N ARG A 255 4.22 13.70 10.21
CA ARG A 255 5.15 12.74 9.60
C ARG A 255 6.31 13.41 8.86
N SER A 256 6.09 14.56 8.24
CA SER A 256 7.15 15.29 7.53
C SER A 256 8.13 16.00 8.45
N THR A 257 7.71 16.34 9.68
CA THR A 257 8.50 17.16 10.61
C THR A 257 9.08 16.39 11.80
N VAL A 258 8.53 15.21 12.11
CA VAL A 258 8.84 14.46 13.33
C VAL A 258 9.27 13.03 13.01
N LYS A 259 10.45 12.66 13.50
CA LYS A 259 10.97 11.28 13.43
C LYS A 259 10.78 10.50 14.73
N SER A 260 10.06 11.06 15.72
CA SER A 260 9.84 10.47 17.05
C SER A 260 8.47 10.89 17.60
N ASP A 261 7.92 10.09 18.51
CA ASP A 261 6.66 10.33 19.21
C ASP A 261 6.82 11.49 20.23
N ASP A 262 6.97 12.71 19.71
CA ASP A 262 7.11 13.94 20.51
C ASP A 262 5.76 14.65 20.63
N PRO A 263 5.14 14.65 21.82
CA PRO A 263 3.81 15.22 22.03
C PRO A 263 3.74 16.73 21.75
N ILE A 264 4.81 17.48 22.03
CA ILE A 264 4.84 18.93 21.77
C ILE A 264 4.80 19.20 20.27
N LYS A 265 5.59 18.47 19.50
CA LYS A 265 5.59 18.59 18.03
C LYS A 265 4.27 18.15 17.41
N ALA A 266 3.58 17.18 18.02
CA ALA A 266 2.25 16.78 17.57
C ALA A 266 1.24 17.96 17.71
N LEU A 267 1.29 18.70 18.80
CA LEU A 267 0.46 19.89 19.00
C LEU A 267 0.86 21.05 18.06
N GLU A 268 2.16 21.26 17.85
CA GLU A 268 2.65 22.24 16.88
C GLU A 268 2.18 21.91 15.45
N ALA A 269 2.18 20.63 15.07
CA ALA A 269 1.65 20.16 13.80
C ALA A 269 0.15 20.44 13.68
N LEU A 270 -0.64 20.23 14.75
CA LEU A 270 -2.06 20.55 14.76
C LEU A 270 -2.34 22.04 14.60
N LYS A 271 -1.55 22.88 15.28
CA LYS A 271 -1.63 24.34 15.10
C LYS A 271 -1.35 24.74 13.65
N LYS A 272 -0.29 24.22 13.06
CA LYS A 272 0.02 24.47 11.65
C LYS A 272 -1.08 23.97 10.72
N THR A 273 -1.69 22.83 11.03
CA THR A 273 -2.83 22.28 10.28
C THR A 273 -4.00 23.26 10.26
N ILE A 274 -4.37 23.82 11.42
CA ILE A 274 -5.44 24.82 11.53
C ILE A 274 -5.12 26.04 10.68
N ASP A 275 -3.91 26.58 10.82
CA ASP A 275 -3.47 27.78 10.09
C ASP A 275 -3.45 27.54 8.56
N GLU A 276 -3.00 26.34 8.12
CA GLU A 276 -2.99 26.00 6.70
C GLU A 276 -4.39 25.81 6.11
N LEU A 277 -5.27 25.10 6.82
CA LEU A 277 -6.65 24.91 6.37
C LEU A 277 -7.41 26.23 6.27
N GLU A 278 -7.23 27.13 7.22
CA GLU A 278 -7.85 28.46 7.14
C GLU A 278 -7.29 29.30 6.01
N LYS A 279 -5.99 29.26 5.79
CA LYS A 279 -5.36 29.94 4.66
C LYS A 279 -5.83 29.42 3.31
N GLN A 280 -5.99 28.11 3.17
CA GLN A 280 -6.32 27.47 1.89
C GLN A 280 -7.83 27.43 1.63
N HIS A 281 -8.66 27.27 2.67
CA HIS A 281 -10.09 27.00 2.55
C HIS A 281 -10.96 28.00 3.31
N GLY A 282 -10.39 29.00 3.98
CA GLY A 282 -11.10 29.98 4.79
C GLY A 282 -11.64 29.43 6.13
N THR A 283 -11.46 28.14 6.39
CA THR A 283 -11.90 27.46 7.61
C THR A 283 -11.17 26.13 7.80
N PHE A 284 -10.86 25.78 9.05
CA PHE A 284 -10.39 24.44 9.38
C PHE A 284 -11.52 23.42 9.58
N LYS A 285 -12.77 23.85 9.45
CA LYS A 285 -13.98 23.03 9.59
C LYS A 285 -14.58 22.59 8.25
N ALA A 286 -13.81 22.62 7.17
CA ALA A 286 -14.26 22.06 5.90
C ALA A 286 -14.40 20.53 6.01
N LYS A 287 -15.27 19.93 5.21
CA LYS A 287 -15.47 18.48 5.16
C LYS A 287 -14.39 17.81 4.30
N TRP A 288 -14.07 16.57 4.59
CA TRP A 288 -13.16 15.77 3.78
C TRP A 288 -13.56 15.76 2.30
N GLY A 289 -14.81 15.54 1.98
CA GLY A 289 -15.33 15.51 0.62
C GLY A 289 -15.35 16.85 -0.10
N ASP A 290 -15.18 17.99 0.57
CA ASP A 290 -15.01 19.29 -0.11
C ASP A 290 -13.66 19.33 -0.83
N ILE A 291 -12.68 18.57 -0.36
CA ILE A 291 -11.30 18.58 -0.79
C ILE A 291 -10.89 17.26 -1.45
N HIS A 292 -11.37 16.12 -0.94
CA HIS A 292 -11.10 14.79 -1.48
C HIS A 292 -12.11 14.43 -2.57
N ARG A 293 -11.65 14.46 -3.82
CA ARG A 293 -12.53 14.48 -5.00
C ARG A 293 -12.11 13.47 -6.05
N ILE A 294 -13.07 12.99 -6.83
CA ILE A 294 -12.80 12.37 -8.13
C ILE A 294 -13.30 13.29 -9.24
N LYS A 295 -12.49 13.47 -10.29
CA LYS A 295 -12.84 14.27 -11.45
C LYS A 295 -12.81 13.41 -12.72
N ARG A 296 -13.88 13.52 -13.52
CA ARG A 296 -14.01 12.88 -14.83
C ARG A 296 -14.63 13.87 -15.82
N GLY A 297 -13.81 14.41 -16.72
CA GLY A 297 -14.23 15.53 -17.57
C GLY A 297 -14.60 16.74 -16.73
N ASP A 298 -15.82 17.23 -16.89
CA ASP A 298 -16.42 18.39 -16.17
C ASP A 298 -17.11 18.00 -14.86
N LYS A 299 -17.25 16.69 -14.58
CA LYS A 299 -17.92 16.21 -13.37
C LYS A 299 -16.92 15.98 -12.25
N GLU A 300 -17.31 16.42 -11.06
CA GLU A 300 -16.50 16.27 -9.84
C GLU A 300 -17.38 15.81 -8.68
N TYR A 301 -16.95 14.75 -7.97
CA TYR A 301 -17.71 14.16 -6.88
C TYR A 301 -16.85 14.05 -5.63
N ALA A 302 -17.48 14.20 -4.46
CA ALA A 302 -16.89 13.94 -3.17
C ALA A 302 -16.66 12.43 -2.98
N LEU A 303 -15.55 12.06 -2.33
CA LEU A 303 -15.20 10.67 -2.05
C LEU A 303 -15.07 10.41 -0.56
N ASP A 304 -15.56 9.23 -0.16
CA ASP A 304 -15.17 8.56 1.07
C ASP A 304 -13.80 7.87 0.89
N GLY A 305 -13.29 7.24 1.94
CA GLY A 305 -11.98 6.57 1.90
C GLY A 305 -10.79 7.51 1.98
N GLY A 306 -9.60 6.98 1.76
CA GLY A 306 -8.39 7.77 1.88
C GLY A 306 -7.09 6.98 1.71
N PRO A 307 -5.94 7.51 2.21
CA PRO A 307 -4.64 6.87 2.08
C PRO A 307 -4.57 5.51 2.77
N GLY A 308 -4.06 4.50 2.05
CA GLY A 308 -3.96 3.14 2.58
C GLY A 308 -2.96 2.99 3.73
N ASP A 309 -1.96 3.85 3.81
CA ASP A 309 -0.99 3.89 4.92
C ASP A 309 -1.60 4.36 6.26
N TYR A 310 -2.85 4.82 6.25
CA TYR A 310 -3.66 5.07 7.45
C TYR A 310 -4.40 3.83 7.96
N GLY A 311 -4.27 2.69 7.27
CA GLY A 311 -4.98 1.45 7.60
C GLY A 311 -6.40 1.39 7.04
N ILE A 312 -6.77 2.29 6.13
CA ILE A 312 -8.07 2.31 5.46
C ILE A 312 -8.06 1.22 4.38
N LEU A 313 -9.07 0.32 4.37
CA LEU A 313 -9.19 -0.70 3.32
C LEU A 313 -9.81 -0.14 2.04
N HIS A 314 -10.74 0.80 2.16
CA HIS A 314 -11.23 1.60 1.03
C HIS A 314 -10.16 2.61 0.59
N VAL A 315 -9.10 2.09 -0.03
CA VAL A 315 -7.93 2.89 -0.42
C VAL A 315 -8.25 3.78 -1.61
N ILE A 316 -8.06 5.08 -1.44
CA ILE A 316 -8.10 6.07 -2.52
C ILE A 316 -6.74 6.75 -2.60
N GLY A 317 -5.96 6.37 -3.60
CA GLY A 317 -4.75 7.10 -3.96
C GLY A 317 -5.13 8.44 -4.60
N SER A 318 -4.54 9.53 -4.14
CA SER A 318 -4.84 10.87 -4.63
C SER A 318 -3.59 11.74 -4.76
N HIS A 319 -3.67 12.78 -5.59
CA HIS A 319 -2.65 13.81 -5.72
C HIS A 319 -3.23 15.18 -5.37
N HIS A 320 -2.41 16.04 -4.78
CA HIS A 320 -2.81 17.39 -4.43
C HIS A 320 -2.67 18.33 -5.63
N GLN A 321 -3.74 19.06 -5.96
CA GLN A 321 -3.77 20.06 -7.02
C GLN A 321 -4.78 21.16 -6.69
N ASN A 322 -4.34 22.43 -6.73
CA ASN A 322 -5.19 23.61 -6.51
C ASN A 322 -6.04 23.54 -5.21
N GLY A 323 -5.43 23.14 -4.11
CA GLY A 323 -6.09 23.05 -2.81
C GLY A 323 -7.00 21.84 -2.63
N LYS A 324 -7.06 20.92 -3.59
CA LYS A 324 -7.86 19.68 -3.53
C LYS A 324 -7.01 18.43 -3.73
N TRP A 325 -7.48 17.31 -3.20
CA TRP A 325 -6.93 15.98 -3.40
C TRP A 325 -7.78 15.23 -4.42
N TYR A 326 -7.24 15.05 -5.61
CA TYR A 326 -7.93 14.33 -6.68
C TYR A 326 -7.49 12.88 -6.74
N ALA A 327 -8.47 11.99 -6.72
CA ALA A 327 -8.22 10.55 -6.88
C ALA A 327 -7.51 10.26 -8.21
N HIS A 328 -6.45 9.48 -8.16
CA HIS A 328 -5.92 8.78 -9.33
C HIS A 328 -6.95 7.73 -9.76
N GLY A 329 -7.00 7.35 -11.01
CA GLY A 329 -7.88 6.26 -11.39
C GLY A 329 -7.50 4.94 -10.68
N GLY A 330 -8.48 4.22 -10.11
CA GLY A 330 -8.44 2.78 -9.96
C GLY A 330 -7.50 2.14 -8.96
N HIS A 331 -7.34 2.67 -7.76
CA HIS A 331 -6.63 1.96 -6.69
C HIS A 331 -7.55 1.28 -5.66
N SER A 332 -8.82 1.22 -5.89
CA SER A 332 -9.73 0.41 -5.10
C SER A 332 -9.80 -0.97 -5.76
N TYR A 333 -9.08 -1.91 -5.20
CA TYR A 333 -9.18 -3.32 -5.56
C TYR A 333 -10.07 -4.01 -4.53
N VAL A 334 -11.21 -4.40 -4.99
CA VAL A 334 -12.11 -5.33 -4.30
C VAL A 334 -11.84 -6.73 -4.83
#